data_f9fef8f867ad57a619b60e824a68fac4
#
_entry.id   f9fef8f867ad57a619b60e824a68fac4
#
_cell.length_a   1.000
_cell.length_b   1.000
_cell.length_c   1.000
_cell.angle_alpha   90.00
_cell.angle_beta   90.00
_cell.angle_gamma   90.00
#
_symmetry.space_group_name_H-M   'P 1'
#
loop_
_entity.id
_entity.type
_entity.pdbx_description
1 polymer ?
#
loop_
_entity_poly.entity_id
_entity_poly.type
_entity_poly.pdbx_seq_one_letter_code
_entity_poly.pdbx_strand_id
1 'polypeptide(L)'
;MKKGTLYCLALTVVMLLLFALNLAKGSVDIPLADVWNILTGSDADVKPSWQYIILESRLPQAVTAVFCGAALAVSGLMLQTAFRNPLAGPSIFGINSGAGLGVALVMLLLGGSLSVGSVSVSGFFAVLLAAFVGAMAVMLLIFFFSNIVRNNVMLLIIGIMIGYISNSAVSLLNFFATDEGVKSYMVWGMGSFGGVSMKYMPAFASISALGLFGSLLLMKPLNALLLGDRYAENLGVNIRRVRNWLIFITGILTAITTAFCGPVAFIGLAVPHIARLLLTTDNHRWLMPATMLCGAVVALLCNVICVLPGESGVIPLNAVTPIIGAPVIIYVIIKERRG
;
A
#
# COMPACT_ATOMS: atom_id res chain seq x y z
N MET A 1 23.06 16.50 -8.42
CA MET A 1 22.37 16.98 -7.20
C MET A 1 21.15 17.85 -7.49
N LYS A 2 21.28 18.94 -8.28
CA LYS A 2 20.14 19.87 -8.55
C LYS A 2 18.90 19.22 -9.18
N LYS A 3 19.08 18.25 -10.13
CA LYS A 3 17.93 17.61 -10.80
C LYS A 3 17.06 16.77 -9.85
N GLY A 4 17.67 15.93 -9.02
CA GLY A 4 16.88 15.08 -8.09
C GLY A 4 16.06 15.89 -7.08
N THR A 5 16.65 16.96 -6.52
CA THR A 5 15.94 17.89 -5.62
C THR A 5 14.77 18.58 -6.34
N LEU A 6 14.96 18.99 -7.60
CA LEU A 6 13.93 19.66 -8.38
C LEU A 6 12.75 18.72 -8.65
N TYR A 7 13.00 17.44 -8.99
CA TYR A 7 11.94 16.45 -9.18
C TYR A 7 11.18 16.15 -7.89
N CYS A 8 11.87 15.99 -6.75
CA CYS A 8 11.19 15.80 -5.46
C CYS A 8 10.33 17.02 -5.11
N LEU A 9 10.82 18.24 -5.34
CA LEU A 9 10.03 19.46 -5.11
C LEU A 9 8.78 19.50 -6.02
N ALA A 10 8.94 19.22 -7.31
CA ALA A 10 7.81 19.17 -8.24
C ALA A 10 6.77 18.12 -7.83
N LEU A 11 7.21 16.91 -7.45
CA LEU A 11 6.32 15.86 -6.96
C LEU A 11 5.60 16.26 -5.65
N THR A 12 6.29 16.97 -4.76
CA THR A 12 5.66 17.50 -3.54
C THR A 12 4.57 18.51 -3.88
N VAL A 13 4.82 19.43 -4.82
CA VAL A 13 3.79 20.38 -5.27
C VAL A 13 2.60 19.66 -5.89
N VAL A 14 2.84 18.68 -6.79
CA VAL A 14 1.75 17.89 -7.39
C VAL A 14 0.98 17.11 -6.33
N MET A 15 1.66 16.52 -5.35
CA MET A 15 1.02 15.82 -4.22
C MET A 15 0.11 16.76 -3.44
N LEU A 16 0.58 17.98 -3.11
CA LEU A 16 -0.23 18.95 -2.37
C LEU A 16 -1.44 19.43 -3.17
N LEU A 17 -1.29 19.65 -4.49
CA LEU A 17 -2.40 20.02 -5.38
C LEU A 17 -3.44 18.89 -5.46
N LEU A 18 -3.01 17.64 -5.60
CA LEU A 18 -3.92 16.50 -5.61
C LEU A 18 -4.56 16.25 -4.23
N PHE A 19 -3.84 16.51 -3.15
CA PHE A 19 -4.39 16.44 -1.80
C PHE A 19 -5.51 17.48 -1.63
N ALA A 20 -5.28 18.73 -2.01
CA ALA A 20 -6.30 19.77 -2.02
C ALA A 20 -7.50 19.41 -2.92
N LEU A 21 -7.24 18.80 -4.08
CA LEU A 21 -8.29 18.34 -4.98
C LEU A 21 -9.14 17.21 -4.35
N ASN A 22 -8.53 16.30 -3.61
CA ASN A 22 -9.24 15.26 -2.87
C ASN A 22 -10.15 15.81 -1.76
N LEU A 23 -9.76 16.93 -1.13
CA LEU A 23 -10.62 17.60 -0.17
C LEU A 23 -11.77 18.36 -0.84
N ALA A 24 -11.49 18.98 -2.01
CA ALA A 24 -12.47 19.77 -2.76
C ALA A 24 -13.52 18.92 -3.46
N LYS A 25 -13.09 17.79 -4.07
CA LYS A 25 -13.95 16.91 -4.86
C LYS A 25 -14.33 15.64 -4.09
N GLY A 26 -15.57 15.19 -4.27
CA GLY A 26 -16.12 13.98 -3.67
C GLY A 26 -17.53 13.71 -4.20
N SER A 27 -18.21 12.73 -3.63
CA SER A 27 -19.59 12.36 -4.01
C SER A 27 -20.62 13.47 -3.73
N VAL A 28 -20.31 14.41 -2.85
CA VAL A 28 -21.16 15.58 -2.55
C VAL A 28 -20.41 16.83 -2.97
N ASP A 29 -21.05 17.71 -3.73
CA ASP A 29 -20.47 18.99 -4.10
C ASP A 29 -20.52 19.97 -2.92
N ILE A 30 -19.34 20.38 -2.45
CA ILE A 30 -19.16 21.36 -1.37
C ILE A 30 -18.37 22.53 -1.95
N PRO A 31 -18.86 23.78 -1.81
CA PRO A 31 -18.15 24.97 -2.28
C PRO A 31 -16.74 25.07 -1.69
N LEU A 32 -15.75 25.48 -2.50
CA LEU A 32 -14.36 25.60 -2.07
C LEU A 32 -14.17 26.55 -0.87
N ALA A 33 -14.99 27.60 -0.81
CA ALA A 33 -14.99 28.54 0.31
C ALA A 33 -15.35 27.84 1.64
N ASP A 34 -16.36 26.95 1.60
CA ASP A 34 -16.78 26.21 2.79
C ASP A 34 -15.75 25.15 3.19
N VAL A 35 -15.11 24.50 2.21
CA VAL A 35 -13.98 23.59 2.50
C VAL A 35 -12.86 24.33 3.21
N TRP A 36 -12.52 25.55 2.75
CA TRP A 36 -11.49 26.38 3.39
C TRP A 36 -11.91 26.82 4.79
N ASN A 37 -13.15 27.28 4.97
CA ASN A 37 -13.69 27.69 6.26
C ASN A 37 -13.64 26.55 7.29
N ILE A 38 -14.04 25.34 6.88
CA ILE A 38 -13.98 24.14 7.73
C ILE A 38 -12.53 23.83 8.16
N LEU A 39 -11.58 23.88 7.23
CA LEU A 39 -10.17 23.55 7.51
C LEU A 39 -9.49 24.60 8.38
N THR A 40 -9.94 25.88 8.33
CA THR A 40 -9.38 26.98 9.13
C THR A 40 -10.12 27.21 10.44
N GLY A 41 -11.20 26.47 10.72
CA GLY A 41 -12.03 26.63 11.91
C GLY A 41 -12.90 27.90 11.91
N SER A 42 -13.17 28.46 10.73
CA SER A 42 -14.05 29.62 10.52
C SER A 42 -15.45 29.18 10.09
N ASP A 43 -16.01 28.20 10.78
CA ASP A 43 -17.15 27.40 10.33
C ASP A 43 -18.52 27.85 10.87
N ALA A 44 -18.64 29.09 11.39
CA ALA A 44 -19.84 29.59 12.07
C ALA A 44 -21.15 29.48 11.23
N ASP A 45 -21.04 29.47 9.90
CA ASP A 45 -22.20 29.39 8.97
C ASP A 45 -22.20 28.14 8.09
N VAL A 46 -21.33 27.16 8.32
CA VAL A 46 -21.22 25.97 7.47
C VAL A 46 -22.16 24.85 7.96
N LYS A 47 -22.79 24.13 7.01
CA LYS A 47 -23.66 22.99 7.35
C LYS A 47 -22.88 21.91 8.13
N PRO A 48 -23.38 21.43 9.28
CA PRO A 48 -22.71 20.38 10.06
C PRO A 48 -22.43 19.09 9.28
N SER A 49 -23.27 18.74 8.30
CA SER A 49 -23.06 17.59 7.41
C SER A 49 -21.82 17.75 6.53
N TRP A 50 -21.51 18.96 6.06
CA TRP A 50 -20.33 19.25 5.25
C TRP A 50 -19.06 19.19 6.08
N GLN A 51 -19.11 19.71 7.31
CA GLN A 51 -18.03 19.62 8.28
C GLN A 51 -17.69 18.13 8.55
N TYR A 52 -18.68 17.28 8.80
CA TYR A 52 -18.49 15.85 8.97
C TYR A 52 -17.88 15.20 7.73
N ILE A 53 -18.36 15.49 6.52
CA ILE A 53 -17.83 14.93 5.27
C ILE A 53 -16.35 15.31 5.08
N ILE A 54 -15.97 16.56 5.34
CA ILE A 54 -14.60 17.01 5.16
C ILE A 54 -13.67 16.39 6.22
N LEU A 55 -14.03 16.48 7.49
CA LEU A 55 -13.13 16.11 8.60
C LEU A 55 -13.11 14.60 8.88
N GLU A 56 -14.25 13.92 8.75
CA GLU A 56 -14.37 12.49 9.10
C GLU A 56 -14.34 11.55 7.88
N SER A 57 -14.42 12.08 6.66
CA SER A 57 -14.39 11.26 5.45
C SER A 57 -13.26 11.66 4.50
N ARG A 58 -13.29 12.87 3.89
CA ARG A 58 -12.32 13.25 2.84
C ARG A 58 -10.90 13.42 3.37
N LEU A 59 -10.72 14.07 4.49
CA LEU A 59 -9.39 14.31 5.08
C LEU A 59 -8.72 12.99 5.48
N PRO A 60 -9.35 12.09 6.26
CA PRO A 60 -8.78 10.79 6.54
C PRO A 60 -8.47 9.97 5.29
N GLN A 61 -9.36 9.99 4.30
CA GLN A 61 -9.17 9.28 3.04
C GLN A 61 -7.97 9.80 2.25
N ALA A 62 -7.80 11.11 2.14
CA ALA A 62 -6.66 11.73 1.47
C ALA A 62 -5.34 11.44 2.20
N VAL A 63 -5.30 11.54 3.53
CA VAL A 63 -4.12 11.19 4.34
C VAL A 63 -3.78 9.70 4.17
N THR A 64 -4.79 8.84 4.21
CA THR A 64 -4.61 7.39 3.99
C THR A 64 -4.02 7.11 2.62
N ALA A 65 -4.50 7.76 1.56
CA ALA A 65 -3.97 7.62 0.22
C ALA A 65 -2.47 7.99 0.14
N VAL A 66 -2.06 9.08 0.80
CA VAL A 66 -0.65 9.50 0.86
C VAL A 66 0.22 8.42 1.52
N PHE A 67 -0.14 7.97 2.72
CA PHE A 67 0.66 6.98 3.45
C PHE A 67 0.65 5.62 2.77
N CYS A 68 -0.52 5.14 2.32
CA CYS A 68 -0.66 3.86 1.63
C CYS A 68 0.13 3.85 0.31
N GLY A 69 -0.02 4.90 -0.50
CA GLY A 69 0.70 5.05 -1.76
C GLY A 69 2.22 5.06 -1.57
N ALA A 70 2.72 5.86 -0.63
CA ALA A 70 4.14 5.93 -0.29
C ALA A 70 4.66 4.59 0.25
N ALA A 71 3.92 3.94 1.16
CA ALA A 71 4.30 2.68 1.78
C ALA A 71 4.40 1.53 0.77
N LEU A 72 3.39 1.36 -0.08
CA LEU A 72 3.39 0.31 -1.11
C LEU A 72 4.46 0.56 -2.17
N ALA A 73 4.62 1.80 -2.62
CA ALA A 73 5.61 2.15 -3.62
C ALA A 73 7.05 1.90 -3.14
N VAL A 74 7.40 2.34 -1.93
CA VAL A 74 8.75 2.11 -1.38
C VAL A 74 8.99 0.63 -1.07
N SER A 75 7.96 -0.09 -0.61
CA SER A 75 8.03 -1.54 -0.43
C SER A 75 8.36 -2.26 -1.74
N GLY A 76 7.70 -1.87 -2.83
CA GLY A 76 8.00 -2.37 -4.17
C GLY A 76 9.42 -2.06 -4.61
N LEU A 77 9.88 -0.81 -4.47
CA LEU A 77 11.25 -0.42 -4.82
C LEU A 77 12.30 -1.25 -4.08
N MET A 78 12.13 -1.43 -2.77
CA MET A 78 13.04 -2.22 -1.94
C MET A 78 13.09 -3.68 -2.40
N LEU A 79 11.93 -4.28 -2.67
CA LEU A 79 11.85 -5.66 -3.15
C LEU A 79 12.45 -5.81 -4.55
N GLN A 80 12.14 -4.92 -5.49
CA GLN A 80 12.73 -4.93 -6.84
C GLN A 80 14.25 -4.88 -6.81
N THR A 81 14.81 -4.04 -5.95
CA THR A 81 16.28 -3.91 -5.79
C THR A 81 16.89 -5.15 -5.15
N ALA A 82 16.34 -5.62 -4.04
CA ALA A 82 16.90 -6.74 -3.29
C ALA A 82 16.82 -8.07 -4.05
N PHE A 83 15.74 -8.26 -4.82
CA PHE A 83 15.53 -9.48 -5.60
C PHE A 83 16.02 -9.35 -7.05
N ARG A 84 16.52 -8.17 -7.46
CA ARG A 84 16.93 -7.86 -8.83
C ARG A 84 15.90 -8.31 -9.85
N ASN A 85 14.64 -8.09 -9.50
CA ASN A 85 13.51 -8.45 -10.32
C ASN A 85 12.59 -7.24 -10.45
N PRO A 86 12.45 -6.65 -11.63
CA PRO A 86 11.61 -5.48 -11.85
C PRO A 86 10.12 -5.74 -11.56
N LEU A 87 9.73 -7.01 -11.56
CA LEU A 87 8.35 -7.43 -11.26
C LEU A 87 8.11 -7.77 -9.79
N ALA A 88 9.15 -7.71 -8.93
CA ALA A 88 8.97 -7.97 -7.50
C ALA A 88 8.11 -6.88 -6.85
N GLY A 89 7.11 -7.30 -6.09
CA GLY A 89 6.21 -6.40 -5.38
C GLY A 89 5.65 -7.07 -4.12
N PRO A 90 5.07 -6.29 -3.18
CA PRO A 90 4.57 -6.82 -1.92
C PRO A 90 3.52 -7.93 -2.08
N SER A 91 2.70 -7.83 -3.13
CA SER A 91 1.66 -8.82 -3.45
C SER A 91 2.22 -10.19 -3.86
N ILE A 92 3.41 -10.23 -4.49
CA ILE A 92 4.04 -11.47 -4.96
C ILE A 92 4.52 -12.33 -3.78
N PHE A 93 4.85 -11.72 -2.66
CA PHE A 93 5.24 -12.45 -1.44
C PHE A 93 4.05 -13.09 -0.70
N GLY A 94 2.84 -13.00 -1.23
CA GLY A 94 1.65 -13.60 -0.62
C GLY A 94 1.14 -12.89 0.64
N ILE A 95 1.71 -11.75 1.02
CA ILE A 95 1.31 -10.99 2.23
C ILE A 95 -0.16 -10.57 2.12
N ASN A 96 -0.56 -10.06 0.95
CA ASN A 96 -1.96 -9.69 0.69
C ASN A 96 -2.89 -10.91 0.73
N SER A 97 -2.43 -12.07 0.22
CA SER A 97 -3.21 -13.32 0.28
C SER A 97 -3.36 -13.83 1.70
N GLY A 98 -2.33 -13.68 2.54
CA GLY A 98 -2.40 -13.96 3.96
C GLY A 98 -3.40 -13.06 4.69
N ALA A 99 -3.38 -11.75 4.42
CA ALA A 99 -4.38 -10.82 4.91
C ALA A 99 -5.79 -11.25 4.48
N GLY A 100 -5.97 -11.57 3.19
CA GLY A 100 -7.23 -12.05 2.63
C GLY A 100 -7.74 -13.33 3.30
N LEU A 101 -6.85 -14.28 3.59
CA LEU A 101 -7.21 -15.49 4.32
C LEU A 101 -7.66 -15.17 5.76
N GLY A 102 -6.94 -14.28 6.47
CA GLY A 102 -7.35 -13.82 7.80
C GLY A 102 -8.75 -13.20 7.79
N VAL A 103 -9.03 -12.32 6.83
CA VAL A 103 -10.35 -11.69 6.68
C VAL A 103 -11.42 -12.71 6.29
N ALA A 104 -11.09 -13.65 5.39
CA ALA A 104 -11.99 -14.71 4.98
C ALA A 104 -12.44 -15.57 6.19
N LEU A 105 -11.50 -15.94 7.08
CA LEU A 105 -11.82 -16.66 8.29
C LEU A 105 -12.83 -15.90 9.16
N VAL A 106 -12.70 -14.58 9.30
CA VAL A 106 -13.62 -13.78 10.11
C VAL A 106 -14.95 -13.55 9.40
N MET A 107 -14.95 -13.13 8.14
CA MET A 107 -16.19 -12.78 7.42
C MET A 107 -16.98 -13.99 6.96
N LEU A 108 -16.31 -15.04 6.47
CA LEU A 108 -16.97 -16.19 5.84
C LEU A 108 -17.28 -17.30 6.83
N LEU A 109 -16.42 -17.52 7.83
CA LEU A 109 -16.58 -18.63 8.78
C LEU A 109 -17.18 -18.18 10.11
N LEU A 110 -16.77 -17.01 10.63
CA LEU A 110 -17.13 -16.54 11.98
C LEU A 110 -18.21 -15.45 11.98
N GLY A 111 -18.86 -15.17 10.85
CA GLY A 111 -19.94 -14.20 10.73
C GLY A 111 -19.56 -12.76 11.11
N GLY A 112 -18.30 -12.37 10.89
CA GLY A 112 -17.81 -11.00 11.13
C GLY A 112 -17.42 -10.70 12.58
N SER A 113 -17.32 -11.69 13.46
CA SER A 113 -16.93 -11.51 14.87
C SER A 113 -15.87 -12.52 15.31
N LEU A 114 -15.02 -12.08 16.24
CA LEU A 114 -14.04 -12.94 16.91
C LEU A 114 -14.37 -12.99 18.39
N SER A 115 -14.57 -14.19 18.93
CA SER A 115 -14.85 -14.40 20.36
C SER A 115 -13.81 -15.36 20.95
N VAL A 116 -13.08 -14.89 21.97
CA VAL A 116 -12.11 -15.69 22.72
C VAL A 116 -12.41 -15.54 24.20
N GLY A 117 -13.00 -16.58 24.79
CA GLY A 117 -13.47 -16.54 26.18
C GLY A 117 -14.55 -15.47 26.39
N SER A 118 -14.33 -14.56 27.33
CA SER A 118 -15.23 -13.44 27.64
C SER A 118 -15.06 -12.21 26.78
N VAL A 119 -14.04 -12.19 25.91
CA VAL A 119 -13.76 -11.06 25.02
C VAL A 119 -14.33 -11.33 23.64
N SER A 120 -15.26 -10.49 23.19
CA SER A 120 -15.78 -10.51 21.82
C SER A 120 -15.35 -9.24 21.08
N VAL A 121 -14.77 -9.44 19.91
CA VAL A 121 -14.35 -8.38 18.99
C VAL A 121 -15.16 -8.55 17.72
N SER A 122 -15.93 -7.55 17.33
CA SER A 122 -16.81 -7.63 16.17
C SER A 122 -16.62 -6.46 15.20
N GLY A 123 -17.16 -6.63 14.00
CA GLY A 123 -17.18 -5.61 12.98
C GLY A 123 -15.79 -5.26 12.42
N PHE A 124 -15.58 -3.99 12.12
CA PHE A 124 -14.38 -3.49 11.45
C PHE A 124 -13.08 -3.86 12.19
N PHE A 125 -13.05 -3.80 13.51
CA PHE A 125 -11.85 -4.10 14.28
C PHE A 125 -11.45 -5.58 14.21
N ALA A 126 -12.40 -6.51 14.18
CA ALA A 126 -12.14 -7.94 13.99
C ALA A 126 -11.49 -8.20 12.62
N VAL A 127 -12.04 -7.59 11.57
CA VAL A 127 -11.51 -7.68 10.20
C VAL A 127 -10.11 -7.11 10.11
N LEU A 128 -9.89 -5.92 10.69
CA LEU A 128 -8.59 -5.27 10.73
C LEU A 128 -7.52 -6.14 11.41
N LEU A 129 -7.85 -6.68 12.59
CA LEU A 129 -6.94 -7.53 13.34
C LEU A 129 -6.64 -8.83 12.57
N ALA A 130 -7.66 -9.46 11.99
CA ALA A 130 -7.52 -10.69 11.23
C ALA A 130 -6.66 -10.46 9.95
N ALA A 131 -6.88 -9.37 9.22
CA ALA A 131 -6.07 -8.99 8.08
C ALA A 131 -4.61 -8.79 8.47
N PHE A 132 -4.38 -8.04 9.55
CA PHE A 132 -3.03 -7.77 10.05
C PHE A 132 -2.32 -9.06 10.51
N VAL A 133 -2.98 -9.89 11.29
CA VAL A 133 -2.43 -11.18 11.75
C VAL A 133 -2.15 -12.11 10.58
N GLY A 134 -3.06 -12.24 9.62
CA GLY A 134 -2.85 -13.05 8.41
C GLY A 134 -1.67 -12.57 7.57
N ALA A 135 -1.55 -11.25 7.36
CA ALA A 135 -0.40 -10.66 6.68
C ALA A 135 0.91 -10.92 7.41
N MET A 136 0.93 -10.73 8.74
CA MET A 136 2.09 -10.97 9.59
C MET A 136 2.50 -12.44 9.64
N ALA A 137 1.54 -13.36 9.64
CA ALA A 137 1.83 -14.80 9.58
C ALA A 137 2.58 -15.17 8.30
N VAL A 138 2.12 -14.69 7.14
CA VAL A 138 2.82 -14.90 5.86
C VAL A 138 4.19 -14.22 5.87
N MET A 139 4.29 -12.98 6.38
CA MET A 139 5.56 -12.30 6.49
C MET A 139 6.57 -13.09 7.34
N LEU A 140 6.14 -13.65 8.48
CA LEU A 140 6.99 -14.49 9.33
C LEU A 140 7.43 -15.77 8.62
N LEU A 141 6.55 -16.41 7.85
CA LEU A 141 6.90 -17.55 7.01
C LEU A 141 7.98 -17.17 5.97
N ILE A 142 7.80 -16.07 5.25
CA ILE A 142 8.79 -15.57 4.30
C ILE A 142 10.11 -15.24 5.00
N PHE A 143 10.06 -14.62 6.17
CA PHE A 143 11.24 -14.34 6.97
C PHE A 143 11.97 -15.63 7.39
N PHE A 144 11.24 -16.65 7.83
CA PHE A 144 11.78 -17.96 8.15
C PHE A 144 12.49 -18.59 6.94
N PHE A 145 11.80 -18.68 5.80
CA PHE A 145 12.39 -19.21 4.58
C PHE A 145 13.56 -18.36 4.04
N SER A 146 13.55 -17.05 4.22
CA SER A 146 14.64 -16.15 3.86
C SER A 146 15.98 -16.49 4.57
N ASN A 147 15.91 -17.10 5.75
CA ASN A 147 17.10 -17.52 6.48
C ASN A 147 17.62 -18.90 6.04
N ILE A 148 16.77 -19.73 5.43
CA ILE A 148 17.11 -21.08 4.94
C ILE A 148 17.53 -21.02 3.47
N VAL A 149 16.75 -20.30 2.65
CA VAL A 149 16.94 -20.23 1.20
C VAL A 149 17.87 -19.08 0.84
N ARG A 150 18.96 -19.39 0.16
CA ARG A 150 19.94 -18.38 -0.30
C ARG A 150 19.57 -17.75 -1.64
N ASN A 151 18.77 -18.43 -2.44
CA ASN A 151 18.40 -17.98 -3.78
C ASN A 151 17.15 -17.09 -3.74
N ASN A 152 17.29 -15.86 -4.23
CA ASN A 152 16.21 -14.87 -4.26
C ASN A 152 15.00 -15.34 -5.11
N VAL A 153 15.22 -16.04 -6.24
CA VAL A 153 14.14 -16.55 -7.08
C VAL A 153 13.34 -17.64 -6.35
N MET A 154 14.03 -18.53 -5.62
CA MET A 154 13.33 -19.54 -4.80
C MET A 154 12.44 -18.90 -3.75
N LEU A 155 12.89 -17.81 -3.11
CA LEU A 155 12.09 -17.12 -2.10
C LEU A 155 10.84 -16.47 -2.70
N LEU A 156 10.94 -15.93 -3.92
CA LEU A 156 9.79 -15.43 -4.67
C LEU A 156 8.79 -16.55 -4.98
N ILE A 157 9.29 -17.71 -5.44
CA ILE A 157 8.44 -18.88 -5.74
C ILE A 157 7.70 -19.35 -4.47
N ILE A 158 8.39 -19.42 -3.32
CA ILE A 158 7.78 -19.76 -2.04
C ILE A 158 6.64 -18.77 -1.71
N GLY A 159 6.86 -17.47 -1.88
CA GLY A 159 5.83 -16.45 -1.67
C GLY A 159 4.60 -16.66 -2.56
N ILE A 160 4.81 -16.95 -3.83
CA ILE A 160 3.74 -17.27 -4.79
C ILE A 160 2.97 -18.53 -4.35
N MET A 161 3.67 -19.58 -3.93
CA MET A 161 3.03 -20.82 -3.47
C MET A 161 2.21 -20.62 -2.20
N ILE A 162 2.70 -19.83 -1.25
CA ILE A 162 1.94 -19.43 -0.06
C ILE A 162 0.67 -18.67 -0.49
N GLY A 163 0.79 -17.77 -1.47
CA GLY A 163 -0.34 -17.06 -2.05
C GLY A 163 -1.39 -18.01 -2.65
N TYR A 164 -0.98 -19.02 -3.41
CA TYR A 164 -1.90 -20.02 -3.97
C TYR A 164 -2.59 -20.84 -2.89
N ILE A 165 -1.86 -21.30 -1.87
CA ILE A 165 -2.45 -22.04 -0.73
C ILE A 165 -3.50 -21.19 -0.03
N SER A 166 -3.17 -19.91 0.27
CA SER A 166 -4.10 -18.97 0.89
C SER A 166 -5.36 -18.75 0.04
N ASN A 167 -5.20 -18.55 -1.27
CA ASN A 167 -6.32 -18.34 -2.19
C ASN A 167 -7.19 -19.60 -2.33
N SER A 168 -6.59 -20.80 -2.34
CA SER A 168 -7.33 -22.06 -2.33
C SER A 168 -8.17 -22.22 -1.07
N ALA A 169 -7.60 -21.88 0.10
CA ALA A 169 -8.33 -21.90 1.37
C ALA A 169 -9.49 -20.89 1.36
N VAL A 170 -9.27 -19.67 0.84
CA VAL A 170 -10.33 -18.67 0.66
C VAL A 170 -11.44 -19.18 -0.26
N SER A 171 -11.11 -19.84 -1.37
CA SER A 171 -12.09 -20.41 -2.28
C SER A 171 -12.94 -21.50 -1.60
N LEU A 172 -12.31 -22.33 -0.77
CA LEU A 172 -13.03 -23.35 0.01
C LEU A 172 -13.96 -22.69 1.04
N LEU A 173 -13.51 -21.65 1.75
CA LEU A 173 -14.34 -20.89 2.68
C LEU A 173 -15.53 -20.23 1.99
N ASN A 174 -15.33 -19.63 0.82
CA ASN A 174 -16.40 -19.03 0.02
C ASN A 174 -17.47 -20.06 -0.38
N PHE A 175 -17.09 -21.31 -0.67
CA PHE A 175 -18.04 -22.36 -1.05
C PHE A 175 -19.04 -22.70 0.08
N PHE A 176 -18.60 -22.61 1.33
CA PHE A 176 -19.45 -22.90 2.50
C PHE A 176 -20.06 -21.67 3.15
N ALA A 177 -19.70 -20.47 2.69
CA ALA A 177 -20.12 -19.22 3.29
C ALA A 177 -21.56 -18.81 2.91
N THR A 178 -22.14 -17.89 3.66
CA THR A 178 -23.39 -17.21 3.32
C THR A 178 -23.18 -16.17 2.23
N ASP A 179 -24.21 -15.88 1.43
CA ASP A 179 -24.14 -14.85 0.38
C ASP A 179 -23.74 -13.48 0.93
N GLU A 180 -24.20 -13.12 2.12
CA GLU A 180 -23.83 -11.87 2.79
C GLU A 180 -22.35 -11.83 3.18
N GLY A 181 -21.81 -12.93 3.69
CA GLY A 181 -20.39 -13.06 4.00
C GLY A 181 -19.52 -12.94 2.75
N VAL A 182 -19.90 -13.63 1.68
CA VAL A 182 -19.19 -13.54 0.38
C VAL A 182 -19.22 -12.12 -0.16
N LYS A 183 -20.37 -11.44 -0.14
CA LYS A 183 -20.51 -10.05 -0.58
C LYS A 183 -19.61 -9.11 0.23
N SER A 184 -19.60 -9.26 1.55
CA SER A 184 -18.77 -8.44 2.45
C SER A 184 -17.28 -8.64 2.19
N TYR A 185 -16.85 -9.90 2.00
CA TYR A 185 -15.49 -10.23 1.63
C TYR A 185 -15.07 -9.64 0.27
N MET A 186 -15.96 -9.73 -0.74
CA MET A 186 -15.72 -9.13 -2.06
C MET A 186 -15.55 -7.61 -1.97
N VAL A 187 -16.41 -6.91 -1.21
CA VAL A 187 -16.32 -5.46 -1.01
C VAL A 187 -14.98 -5.08 -0.35
N TRP A 188 -14.58 -5.82 0.69
CA TRP A 188 -13.26 -5.60 1.30
C TRP A 188 -12.10 -5.81 0.30
N GLY A 189 -12.19 -6.85 -0.55
CA GLY A 189 -11.20 -7.18 -1.56
C GLY A 189 -11.07 -6.13 -2.69
N MET A 190 -12.06 -5.26 -2.87
CA MET A 190 -12.04 -4.18 -3.85
C MET A 190 -11.08 -3.06 -3.48
N GLY A 191 -10.69 -2.96 -2.21
CA GLY A 191 -9.80 -1.94 -1.69
C GLY A 191 -10.43 -0.55 -1.62
N SER A 192 -10.09 0.21 -0.59
CA SER A 192 -10.56 1.58 -0.40
C SER A 192 -9.64 2.36 0.54
N PHE A 193 -9.41 3.63 0.27
CA PHE A 193 -8.72 4.50 1.24
C PHE A 193 -9.64 5.05 2.33
N GLY A 194 -10.96 4.83 2.21
CA GLY A 194 -11.95 5.25 3.21
C GLY A 194 -12.05 4.35 4.45
N GLY A 195 -11.24 3.28 4.54
CA GLY A 195 -11.27 2.35 5.68
C GLY A 195 -10.64 2.89 6.98
N VAL A 196 -9.91 4.01 6.93
CA VAL A 196 -9.25 4.61 8.10
C VAL A 196 -10.06 5.78 8.61
N SER A 197 -10.79 5.60 9.73
CA SER A 197 -11.46 6.72 10.42
C SER A 197 -10.46 7.56 11.21
N MET A 198 -10.83 8.80 11.57
CA MET A 198 -9.98 9.70 12.37
C MET A 198 -9.54 9.08 13.69
N LYS A 199 -10.35 8.21 14.29
CA LYS A 199 -10.02 7.47 15.52
C LYS A 199 -8.76 6.59 15.36
N TYR A 200 -8.60 5.93 14.21
CA TYR A 200 -7.48 5.01 13.94
C TYR A 200 -6.34 5.68 13.17
N MET A 201 -6.56 6.88 12.65
CA MET A 201 -5.56 7.62 11.86
C MET A 201 -4.21 7.79 12.58
N PRO A 202 -4.14 8.15 13.89
CA PRO A 202 -2.86 8.28 14.57
C PRO A 202 -2.04 6.98 14.58
N ALA A 203 -2.69 5.84 14.80
CA ALA A 203 -2.02 4.53 14.79
C ALA A 203 -1.55 4.15 13.37
N PHE A 204 -2.42 4.29 12.37
CA PHE A 204 -2.09 4.02 10.97
C PHE A 204 -0.94 4.91 10.48
N ALA A 205 -1.03 6.22 10.70
CA ALA A 205 -0.01 7.18 10.27
C ALA A 205 1.33 6.96 11.00
N SER A 206 1.32 6.71 12.31
CA SER A 206 2.54 6.47 13.08
C SER A 206 3.28 5.23 12.62
N ILE A 207 2.58 4.09 12.46
CA ILE A 207 3.20 2.83 12.02
C ILE A 207 3.73 2.99 10.58
N SER A 208 2.94 3.61 9.69
CA SER A 208 3.36 3.88 8.32
C SER A 208 4.56 4.81 8.25
N ALA A 209 4.57 5.90 9.02
CA ALA A 209 5.69 6.84 9.09
C ALA A 209 6.97 6.18 9.62
N LEU A 210 6.87 5.35 10.67
CA LEU A 210 8.01 4.60 11.20
C LEU A 210 8.58 3.62 10.16
N GLY A 211 7.72 2.91 9.43
CA GLY A 211 8.14 2.02 8.35
C GLY A 211 8.78 2.78 7.18
N LEU A 212 8.20 3.91 6.77
CA LEU A 212 8.78 4.80 5.75
C LEU A 212 10.14 5.35 6.19
N PHE A 213 10.25 5.82 7.43
CA PHE A 213 11.53 6.26 7.97
C PHE A 213 12.56 5.12 8.03
N GLY A 214 12.15 3.93 8.49
CA GLY A 214 13.00 2.74 8.51
C GLY A 214 13.52 2.36 7.12
N SER A 215 12.70 2.52 6.07
CA SER A 215 13.12 2.27 4.69
C SER A 215 14.23 3.23 4.24
N LEU A 216 14.20 4.51 4.67
CA LEU A 216 15.26 5.47 4.33
C LEU A 216 16.63 5.07 4.90
N LEU A 217 16.67 4.35 6.02
CA LEU A 217 17.91 3.85 6.59
C LEU A 217 18.57 2.77 5.71
N LEU A 218 17.79 2.12 4.84
CA LEU A 218 18.27 1.09 3.90
C LEU A 218 18.81 1.65 2.59
N MET A 219 18.79 2.97 2.34
CA MET A 219 19.25 3.57 1.08
C MET A 219 20.70 3.19 0.72
N LYS A 220 21.62 3.24 1.71
CA LYS A 220 23.04 2.92 1.47
C LYS A 220 23.25 1.43 1.16
N PRO A 221 22.74 0.49 1.97
CA PRO A 221 22.86 -0.93 1.64
C PRO A 221 22.20 -1.31 0.33
N LEU A 222 21.04 -0.73 -0.01
CA LEU A 222 20.38 -0.98 -1.29
C LEU A 222 21.19 -0.49 -2.50
N ASN A 223 21.88 0.65 -2.38
CA ASN A 223 22.81 1.10 -3.42
C ASN A 223 23.99 0.13 -3.60
N ALA A 224 24.50 -0.44 -2.53
CA ALA A 224 25.55 -1.45 -2.63
C ALA A 224 25.04 -2.75 -3.31
N LEU A 225 23.80 -3.17 -3.03
CA LEU A 225 23.16 -4.33 -3.68
C LEU A 225 22.97 -4.17 -5.19
N LEU A 226 22.84 -2.96 -5.71
CA LEU A 226 22.80 -2.71 -7.17
C LEU A 226 24.06 -3.21 -7.88
N LEU A 227 25.23 -3.13 -7.21
CA LEU A 227 26.52 -3.55 -7.76
C LEU A 227 26.74 -5.07 -7.73
N GLY A 228 25.87 -5.79 -7.04
CA GLY A 228 25.97 -7.22 -6.87
C GLY A 228 26.27 -7.67 -5.44
N ASP A 229 25.79 -8.88 -5.09
CA ASP A 229 25.88 -9.40 -3.71
C ASP A 229 27.34 -9.53 -3.28
N ARG A 230 28.19 -10.13 -4.12
CA ARG A 230 29.63 -10.29 -3.83
C ARG A 230 30.33 -8.95 -3.66
N TYR A 231 29.97 -7.97 -4.47
CA TYR A 231 30.55 -6.63 -4.38
C TYR A 231 30.08 -5.91 -3.11
N ALA A 232 28.79 -6.03 -2.77
CA ALA A 232 28.23 -5.48 -1.54
C ALA A 232 28.87 -6.08 -0.29
N GLU A 233 29.15 -7.40 -0.27
CA GLU A 233 29.88 -8.07 0.82
C GLU A 233 31.29 -7.53 0.97
N ASN A 234 32.02 -7.31 -0.12
CA ASN A 234 33.37 -6.73 -0.10
C ASN A 234 33.38 -5.28 0.42
N LEU A 235 32.25 -4.54 0.28
CA LEU A 235 32.04 -3.22 0.88
C LEU A 235 31.61 -3.30 2.37
N GLY A 236 31.58 -4.48 2.97
CA GLY A 236 31.22 -4.70 4.38
C GLY A 236 29.71 -4.75 4.63
N VAL A 237 28.87 -4.88 3.59
CA VAL A 237 27.43 -4.99 3.74
C VAL A 237 27.05 -6.43 4.09
N ASN A 238 26.43 -6.63 5.24
CA ASN A 238 25.84 -7.92 5.61
C ASN A 238 24.50 -8.13 4.89
N ILE A 239 24.56 -8.84 3.76
CA ILE A 239 23.39 -9.07 2.86
C ILE A 239 22.23 -9.72 3.60
N ARG A 240 22.49 -10.73 4.45
CA ARG A 240 21.45 -11.42 5.23
C ARG A 240 20.72 -10.43 6.15
N ARG A 241 21.47 -9.57 6.87
CA ARG A 241 20.89 -8.56 7.76
C ARG A 241 20.05 -7.55 6.99
N VAL A 242 20.56 -7.07 5.85
CA VAL A 242 19.83 -6.10 4.99
C VAL A 242 18.55 -6.72 4.46
N ARG A 243 18.61 -7.97 3.96
CA ARG A 243 17.43 -8.70 3.47
C ARG A 243 16.38 -8.91 4.57
N ASN A 244 16.81 -9.25 5.78
CA ASN A 244 15.90 -9.43 6.91
C ASN A 244 15.20 -8.12 7.30
N TRP A 245 15.93 -7.01 7.40
CA TRP A 245 15.34 -5.71 7.66
C TRP A 245 14.40 -5.25 6.54
N LEU A 246 14.76 -5.51 5.30
CA LEU A 246 13.94 -5.20 4.14
C LEU A 246 12.61 -5.96 4.18
N ILE A 247 12.65 -7.30 4.40
CA ILE A 247 11.44 -8.11 4.52
C ILE A 247 10.58 -7.63 5.70
N PHE A 248 11.19 -7.30 6.83
CA PHE A 248 10.48 -6.81 8.01
C PHE A 248 9.76 -5.48 7.74
N ILE A 249 10.48 -4.49 7.18
CA ILE A 249 9.90 -3.16 6.90
C ILE A 249 8.83 -3.26 5.81
N THR A 250 9.09 -3.96 4.71
CA THR A 250 8.10 -4.16 3.64
C THR A 250 6.88 -4.94 4.13
N GLY A 251 7.10 -5.94 4.99
CA GLY A 251 6.04 -6.72 5.61
C GLY A 251 5.13 -5.88 6.48
N ILE A 252 5.66 -5.05 7.38
CA ILE A 252 4.88 -4.16 8.23
C ILE A 252 4.12 -3.13 7.38
N LEU A 253 4.81 -2.46 6.44
CA LEU A 253 4.17 -1.47 5.56
C LEU A 253 3.02 -2.08 4.75
N THR A 254 3.22 -3.28 4.22
CA THR A 254 2.18 -3.98 3.47
C THR A 254 1.05 -4.47 4.38
N ALA A 255 1.38 -5.04 5.55
CA ALA A 255 0.38 -5.54 6.48
C ALA A 255 -0.53 -4.42 6.98
N ILE A 256 0.02 -3.26 7.38
CA ILE A 256 -0.78 -2.14 7.87
C ILE A 256 -1.65 -1.53 6.76
N THR A 257 -1.09 -1.35 5.56
CA THR A 257 -1.85 -0.82 4.42
C THR A 257 -2.96 -1.77 4.00
N THR A 258 -2.68 -3.08 3.90
CA THR A 258 -3.68 -4.08 3.51
C THR A 258 -4.76 -4.26 4.58
N ALA A 259 -4.40 -4.22 5.86
CA ALA A 259 -5.37 -4.34 6.94
C ALA A 259 -6.42 -3.21 6.92
N PHE A 260 -5.98 -1.98 6.71
CA PHE A 260 -6.87 -0.81 6.71
C PHE A 260 -7.54 -0.52 5.36
N CYS A 261 -6.83 -0.71 4.26
CA CYS A 261 -7.29 -0.31 2.92
C CYS A 261 -7.78 -1.49 2.07
N GLY A 262 -7.69 -2.72 2.57
CA GLY A 262 -7.79 -3.92 1.75
C GLY A 262 -6.55 -4.14 0.86
N PRO A 263 -6.53 -5.19 0.06
CA PRO A 263 -5.43 -5.45 -0.87
C PRO A 263 -5.43 -4.38 -1.97
N VAL A 264 -4.39 -3.54 -2.02
CA VAL A 264 -4.21 -2.54 -3.09
C VAL A 264 -3.20 -3.07 -4.09
N ALA A 265 -3.64 -3.21 -5.34
CA ALA A 265 -2.83 -3.75 -6.43
C ALA A 265 -2.06 -2.66 -7.18
N PHE A 266 -1.02 -3.06 -7.91
CA PHE A 266 -0.23 -2.28 -8.87
C PHE A 266 0.59 -1.11 -8.35
N ILE A 267 0.22 -0.40 -7.29
CA ILE A 267 0.99 0.75 -6.78
C ILE A 267 2.43 0.34 -6.46
N GLY A 268 2.62 -0.74 -5.68
CA GLY A 268 3.95 -1.23 -5.32
C GLY A 268 4.77 -1.79 -6.50
N LEU A 269 4.10 -2.15 -7.58
CA LEU A 269 4.77 -2.69 -8.78
C LEU A 269 5.12 -1.59 -9.78
N ALA A 270 4.16 -0.72 -10.11
CA ALA A 270 4.30 0.27 -11.19
C ALA A 270 5.04 1.56 -10.77
N VAL A 271 4.78 2.04 -9.54
CA VAL A 271 5.32 3.34 -9.11
C VAL A 271 6.85 3.42 -9.06
N PRO A 272 7.58 2.39 -8.61
CA PRO A 272 9.05 2.42 -8.67
C PRO A 272 9.57 2.60 -10.10
N HIS A 273 8.90 2.04 -11.09
CA HIS A 273 9.26 2.24 -12.50
C HIS A 273 8.96 3.65 -12.96
N ILE A 274 7.82 4.24 -12.59
CA ILE A 274 7.51 5.64 -12.85
C ILE A 274 8.61 6.55 -12.28
N ALA A 275 9.00 6.32 -11.04
CA ALA A 275 10.05 7.10 -10.39
C ALA A 275 11.42 6.98 -11.09
N ARG A 276 11.80 5.77 -11.52
CA ARG A 276 13.03 5.55 -12.31
C ARG A 276 12.99 6.27 -13.66
N LEU A 277 11.86 6.21 -14.37
CA LEU A 277 11.67 6.90 -15.65
C LEU A 277 11.79 8.42 -15.51
N LEU A 278 11.22 8.99 -14.43
CA LEU A 278 11.26 10.41 -14.14
C LEU A 278 12.68 10.90 -13.78
N LEU A 279 13.35 10.17 -12.87
CA LEU A 279 14.65 10.60 -12.35
C LEU A 279 15.82 10.15 -13.21
N THR A 280 15.64 9.14 -14.07
CA THR A 280 16.71 8.51 -14.87
C THR A 280 17.93 8.11 -14.03
N THR A 281 17.70 7.59 -12.81
CA THR A 281 18.73 7.14 -11.87
C THR A 281 18.25 5.99 -11.00
N ASP A 282 19.16 5.07 -10.67
CA ASP A 282 18.92 3.98 -9.70
C ASP A 282 19.45 4.31 -8.31
N ASN A 283 20.04 5.49 -8.11
CA ASN A 283 20.57 5.89 -6.81
C ASN A 283 19.45 6.11 -5.80
N HIS A 284 19.32 5.22 -4.82
CA HIS A 284 18.28 5.22 -3.79
C HIS A 284 18.24 6.49 -2.93
N ARG A 285 19.33 7.26 -2.88
CA ARG A 285 19.33 8.55 -2.19
C ARG A 285 18.27 9.52 -2.75
N TRP A 286 18.04 9.47 -4.06
CA TRP A 286 17.05 10.28 -4.75
C TRP A 286 15.81 9.47 -5.14
N LEU A 287 16.04 8.24 -5.56
CA LEU A 287 14.98 7.37 -6.05
C LEU A 287 13.99 6.99 -4.94
N MET A 288 14.46 6.73 -3.71
CA MET A 288 13.56 6.30 -2.63
C MET A 288 12.59 7.41 -2.18
N PRO A 289 13.03 8.65 -1.85
CA PRO A 289 12.09 9.73 -1.56
C PRO A 289 11.16 10.06 -2.74
N ALA A 290 11.68 10.05 -3.96
CA ALA A 290 10.85 10.28 -5.13
C ALA A 290 9.82 9.18 -5.35
N THR A 291 10.15 7.92 -5.08
CA THR A 291 9.20 6.79 -5.15
C THR A 291 8.09 6.93 -4.12
N MET A 292 8.39 7.38 -2.90
CA MET A 292 7.37 7.67 -1.87
C MET A 292 6.42 8.76 -2.35
N LEU A 293 6.96 9.87 -2.86
CA LEU A 293 6.16 10.99 -3.38
C LEU A 293 5.33 10.57 -4.60
N CYS A 294 5.93 9.85 -5.56
CA CYS A 294 5.20 9.29 -6.69
C CYS A 294 4.07 8.37 -6.24
N GLY A 295 4.31 7.53 -5.22
CA GLY A 295 3.30 6.66 -4.65
C GLY A 295 2.11 7.42 -4.08
N ALA A 296 2.39 8.47 -3.31
CA ALA A 296 1.37 9.37 -2.78
C ALA A 296 0.58 10.07 -3.91
N VAL A 297 1.28 10.58 -4.94
CA VAL A 297 0.67 11.22 -6.11
C VAL A 297 -0.26 10.26 -6.84
N VAL A 298 0.21 9.05 -7.16
CA VAL A 298 -0.59 8.03 -7.87
C VAL A 298 -1.79 7.60 -7.03
N ALA A 299 -1.62 7.37 -5.73
CA ALA A 299 -2.73 7.00 -4.85
C ALA A 299 -3.79 8.10 -4.74
N LEU A 300 -3.38 9.36 -4.57
CA LEU A 300 -4.30 10.49 -4.56
C LEU A 300 -5.02 10.66 -5.89
N LEU A 301 -4.33 10.48 -7.02
CA LEU A 301 -4.94 10.52 -8.34
C LEU A 301 -5.98 9.40 -8.51
N CYS A 302 -5.64 8.16 -8.13
CA CYS A 302 -6.58 7.05 -8.14
C CYS A 302 -7.81 7.35 -7.27
N ASN A 303 -7.60 7.94 -6.09
CA ASN A 303 -8.70 8.30 -5.19
C ASN A 303 -9.64 9.34 -5.81
N VAL A 304 -9.10 10.38 -6.44
CA VAL A 304 -9.92 11.35 -7.19
C VAL A 304 -10.74 10.65 -8.27
N ILE A 305 -10.12 9.76 -9.06
CA ILE A 305 -10.83 9.02 -10.11
C ILE A 305 -11.95 8.15 -9.52
N CYS A 306 -11.72 7.51 -8.38
CA CYS A 306 -12.73 6.68 -7.70
C CYS A 306 -13.99 7.45 -7.31
N VAL A 307 -13.89 8.74 -7.00
CA VAL A 307 -15.02 9.57 -6.57
C VAL A 307 -15.64 10.41 -7.69
N LEU A 308 -15.09 10.37 -8.93
CA LEU A 308 -15.59 11.15 -10.06
C LEU A 308 -17.05 10.86 -10.45
N PRO A 309 -17.58 9.60 -10.32
CA PRO A 309 -18.99 9.35 -10.65
C PRO A 309 -20.00 10.12 -9.77
N GLY A 310 -19.55 10.75 -8.69
CA GLY A 310 -20.38 11.59 -7.82
C GLY A 310 -21.53 10.80 -7.19
N GLU A 311 -22.77 11.22 -7.44
CA GLU A 311 -23.96 10.59 -6.88
C GLU A 311 -24.20 9.15 -7.37
N SER A 312 -23.60 8.76 -8.51
CA SER A 312 -23.73 7.40 -9.06
C SER A 312 -22.94 6.33 -8.29
N GLY A 313 -22.15 6.74 -7.29
CA GLY A 313 -21.38 5.84 -6.42
C GLY A 313 -19.87 6.06 -6.50
N VAL A 314 -19.13 5.16 -5.86
CA VAL A 314 -17.66 5.20 -5.81
C VAL A 314 -17.11 4.01 -6.57
N ILE A 315 -16.20 4.24 -7.52
CA ILE A 315 -15.50 3.18 -8.25
C ILE A 315 -14.53 2.47 -7.27
N PRO A 316 -14.49 1.12 -7.25
CA PRO A 316 -13.52 0.40 -6.44
C PRO A 316 -12.07 0.75 -6.80
N LEU A 317 -11.21 0.89 -5.79
CA LEU A 317 -9.82 1.29 -5.99
C LEU A 317 -9.06 0.31 -6.91
N ASN A 318 -9.28 -0.99 -6.74
CA ASN A 318 -8.65 -2.03 -7.55
C ASN A 318 -9.19 -2.14 -8.99
N ALA A 319 -10.22 -1.38 -9.36
CA ALA A 319 -10.60 -1.18 -10.76
C ALA A 319 -9.76 -0.07 -11.41
N VAL A 320 -9.34 0.95 -10.65
CA VAL A 320 -8.61 2.11 -11.16
C VAL A 320 -7.10 1.88 -11.20
N THR A 321 -6.53 1.31 -10.15
CA THR A 321 -5.07 1.16 -10.02
C THR A 321 -4.42 0.32 -11.14
N PRO A 322 -5.01 -0.79 -11.66
CA PRO A 322 -4.46 -1.53 -12.79
C PRO A 322 -4.50 -0.75 -14.10
N ILE A 323 -5.55 0.07 -14.31
CA ILE A 323 -5.68 0.87 -15.54
C ILE A 323 -4.51 1.87 -15.66
N ILE A 324 -4.04 2.41 -14.54
CA ILE A 324 -2.87 3.30 -14.52
C ILE A 324 -1.57 2.48 -14.51
N GLY A 325 -1.51 1.43 -13.72
CA GLY A 325 -0.26 0.69 -13.47
C GLY A 325 0.15 -0.25 -14.60
N ALA A 326 -0.78 -0.98 -15.22
CA ALA A 326 -0.44 -1.97 -16.23
C ALA A 326 0.19 -1.37 -17.50
N PRO A 327 -0.29 -0.25 -18.07
CA PRO A 327 0.34 0.38 -19.23
C PRO A 327 1.80 0.79 -18.97
N VAL A 328 2.09 1.29 -17.75
CA VAL A 328 3.45 1.69 -17.36
C VAL A 328 4.38 0.47 -17.36
N ILE A 329 3.94 -0.64 -16.77
CA ILE A 329 4.74 -1.86 -16.70
C ILE A 329 4.99 -2.42 -18.09
N ILE A 330 3.96 -2.47 -18.95
CA ILE A 330 4.09 -2.93 -20.35
C ILE A 330 5.10 -2.06 -21.09
N TYR A 331 5.01 -0.74 -20.95
CA TYR A 331 5.97 0.19 -21.56
C TYR A 331 7.41 -0.07 -21.11
N VAL A 332 7.62 -0.27 -19.80
CA VAL A 332 8.96 -0.54 -19.24
C VAL A 332 9.54 -1.84 -19.81
N ILE A 333 8.76 -2.93 -19.81
CA ILE A 333 9.20 -4.24 -20.33
C ILE A 333 9.58 -4.15 -21.81
N ILE A 334 8.79 -3.43 -22.62
CA ILE A 334 9.09 -3.25 -24.05
C ILE A 334 10.37 -2.43 -24.23
N LYS A 335 10.57 -1.40 -23.43
CA LYS A 335 11.75 -0.53 -23.50
C LYS A 335 13.02 -1.27 -23.10
N GLU A 336 13.00 -2.07 -22.03
CA GLU A 336 14.15 -2.89 -21.60
C GLU A 336 14.59 -3.93 -22.64
N ARG A 337 13.68 -4.42 -23.48
CA ARG A 337 14.01 -5.36 -24.56
C ARG A 337 14.64 -4.70 -25.80
N ARG A 338 14.52 -3.37 -25.93
CA ARG A 338 15.02 -2.61 -27.10
C ARG A 338 16.36 -1.93 -26.86
N GLY A 339 16.85 -1.92 -25.65
CA GLY A 339 18.17 -1.40 -25.25
C GLY A 339 19.09 -2.54 -24.81
#